data_ffba44161ae9a7e54a01c088fd090b11
#
_entry.id   ffba44161ae9a7e54a01c088fd090b11
#
_cell.length_a   1.000
_cell.length_b   1.000
_cell.length_c   1.000
_cell.angle_alpha   90.00
_cell.angle_beta   90.00
_cell.angle_gamma   90.00
#
_symmetry.space_group_name_H-M   'P 1'
#
loop_
_entity.id
_entity.type
_entity.pdbx_description
1 polymer ?
#
loop_
_entity_poly.entity_id
_entity_poly.type
_entity_poly.pdbx_seq_one_letter_code
_entity_poly.pdbx_strand_id
1 'polypeptide(L)'
;MKNLEDLGKLIEERIFPKMIADYEKFMEPLNGTIGLSGFDMATRKRMTDEFVSGLAYKRGSKYIKITGDQNGKFVWSPVGRVLMFIVEKDGTKGLKRGDILKPAGRNAPTTNFARGNLLENDLHGVRWTGAS
;
A
#
# COMPACT_ATOMS: atom_id res chain seq x y z
N MET A 1 7.35 -25.59 -5.17
CA MET A 1 7.98 -24.58 -6.03
C MET A 1 7.16 -23.33 -6.17
N LYS A 2 5.84 -23.47 -6.16
CA LYS A 2 4.96 -22.31 -6.35
C LYS A 2 5.10 -21.25 -5.27
N ASN A 3 5.52 -21.63 -4.08
CA ASN A 3 5.61 -20.70 -2.96
C ASN A 3 6.95 -20.00 -2.89
N LEU A 4 7.77 -20.14 -3.94
CA LEU A 4 9.07 -19.51 -3.97
C LEU A 4 9.06 -18.11 -4.57
N GLU A 5 7.89 -17.62 -4.99
CA GLU A 5 7.81 -16.26 -5.47
C GLU A 5 8.20 -15.29 -4.36
N ASP A 6 9.02 -14.31 -4.72
CA ASP A 6 9.46 -13.31 -3.77
C ASP A 6 8.34 -12.30 -3.54
N LEU A 7 7.79 -12.27 -2.34
CA LEU A 7 6.72 -11.32 -2.01
C LEU A 7 7.18 -9.87 -2.14
N GLY A 8 8.44 -9.58 -1.84
CA GLY A 8 8.95 -8.23 -2.02
C GLY A 8 8.89 -7.77 -3.47
N LYS A 9 9.26 -8.66 -4.38
CA LYS A 9 9.18 -8.37 -5.80
C LYS A 9 7.73 -8.15 -6.24
N LEU A 10 6.81 -8.96 -5.74
CA LEU A 10 5.39 -8.81 -6.06
C LEU A 10 4.80 -7.53 -5.48
N ILE A 11 5.28 -7.10 -4.32
CA ILE A 11 4.87 -5.81 -3.76
C ILE A 11 5.23 -4.69 -4.74
N GLU A 12 6.44 -4.73 -5.26
CA GLU A 12 6.90 -3.72 -6.22
C GLU A 12 6.19 -3.80 -7.56
N GLU A 13 5.83 -5.00 -7.98
CA GLU A 13 5.20 -5.22 -9.29
C GLU A 13 3.68 -5.10 -9.28
N ARG A 14 3.04 -5.34 -8.15
CA ARG A 14 1.57 -5.39 -8.05
C ARG A 14 0.97 -4.38 -7.09
N ILE A 15 1.49 -4.31 -5.87
CA ILE A 15 0.89 -3.45 -4.85
C ILE A 15 1.22 -1.98 -5.09
N PHE A 16 2.48 -1.64 -5.24
CA PHE A 16 2.87 -0.25 -5.46
C PHE A 16 2.23 0.34 -6.71
N PRO A 17 2.25 -0.36 -7.88
CA PRO A 17 1.58 0.19 -9.06
C PRO A 17 0.09 0.43 -8.85
N LYS A 18 -0.59 -0.48 -8.13
CA LYS A 18 -2.01 -0.29 -7.85
C LYS A 18 -2.26 0.91 -6.95
N MET A 19 -1.44 1.09 -5.93
CA MET A 19 -1.57 2.25 -5.04
C MET A 19 -1.29 3.54 -5.77
N ILE A 20 -0.28 3.54 -6.63
CA ILE A 20 0.09 4.72 -7.43
C ILE A 20 -1.06 5.08 -8.38
N ALA A 21 -1.62 4.09 -9.07
CA ALA A 21 -2.73 4.33 -9.97
C ALA A 21 -3.96 4.86 -9.22
N ASP A 22 -4.23 4.30 -8.06
CA ASP A 22 -5.35 4.75 -7.22
C ASP A 22 -5.13 6.19 -6.75
N TYR A 23 -3.90 6.53 -6.38
CA TYR A 23 -3.57 7.91 -5.96
C TYR A 23 -3.70 8.89 -7.12
N GLU A 24 -3.24 8.51 -8.29
CA GLU A 24 -3.37 9.36 -9.48
C GLU A 24 -4.83 9.62 -9.82
N LYS A 25 -5.65 8.59 -9.69
CA LYS A 25 -7.08 8.73 -9.92
C LYS A 25 -7.72 9.66 -8.89
N PHE A 26 -7.32 9.56 -7.64
CA PHE A 26 -7.79 10.47 -6.58
C PHE A 26 -7.45 11.92 -6.91
N MET A 27 -6.31 12.15 -7.56
CA MET A 27 -5.83 13.49 -7.88
C MET A 27 -6.41 14.04 -9.17
N GLU A 28 -7.16 13.24 -9.94
CA GLU A 28 -7.74 13.72 -11.20
C GLU A 28 -8.81 14.78 -10.97
N PRO A 29 -8.92 15.78 -11.87
CA PRO A 29 -10.03 16.73 -11.80
C PRO A 29 -11.37 16.02 -12.00
N LEU A 30 -12.39 16.48 -11.29
CA LEU A 30 -13.74 15.94 -11.42
C LEU A 30 -14.56 16.77 -12.40
N ASN A 31 -15.12 16.13 -13.43
CA ASN A 31 -16.09 16.76 -14.34
C ASN A 31 -15.64 18.11 -14.89
N GLY A 32 -14.38 18.20 -15.29
CA GLY A 32 -13.84 19.43 -15.85
C GLY A 32 -13.49 20.49 -14.84
N THR A 33 -13.65 20.22 -13.56
CA THR A 33 -13.21 21.16 -12.54
C THR A 33 -11.69 21.06 -12.35
N ILE A 34 -11.12 22.08 -11.75
CA ILE A 34 -9.70 22.07 -11.39
C ILE A 34 -9.52 21.13 -10.22
N GLY A 35 -8.96 20.00 -10.39
CA GLY A 35 -8.69 19.00 -9.38
C GLY A 35 -9.37 19.16 -8.02
N LEU A 36 -9.35 18.17 -7.18
CA LEU A 36 -10.04 18.19 -5.90
C LEU A 36 -9.67 19.36 -5.01
N SER A 37 -8.46 19.87 -5.15
CA SER A 37 -7.94 20.90 -4.29
C SER A 37 -7.52 22.13 -5.07
N GLY A 38 -7.90 22.25 -6.33
CA GLY A 38 -7.46 23.33 -7.17
C GLY A 38 -5.98 23.26 -7.53
N PHE A 39 -5.36 22.12 -7.35
CA PHE A 39 -3.94 21.95 -7.69
C PHE A 39 -3.74 22.00 -9.19
N ASP A 40 -2.70 22.69 -9.64
CA ASP A 40 -2.32 22.69 -11.04
C ASP A 40 -1.58 21.37 -11.38
N MET A 41 -1.27 21.19 -12.67
CA MET A 41 -0.62 19.98 -13.14
C MET A 41 0.74 19.75 -12.49
N ALA A 42 1.52 20.81 -12.34
CA ALA A 42 2.86 20.70 -11.75
C ALA A 42 2.78 20.27 -10.28
N THR A 43 1.85 20.85 -9.53
CA THR A 43 1.66 20.50 -8.13
C THR A 43 1.19 19.05 -8.00
N ARG A 44 0.26 18.64 -8.85
CA ARG A 44 -0.24 17.25 -8.83
C ARG A 44 0.88 16.26 -9.11
N LYS A 45 1.71 16.56 -10.12
CA LYS A 45 2.84 15.70 -10.44
C LYS A 45 3.83 15.61 -9.28
N ARG A 46 4.13 16.74 -8.66
CA ARG A 46 5.05 16.77 -7.51
C ARG A 46 4.50 15.92 -6.35
N MET A 47 3.21 16.07 -6.04
CA MET A 47 2.60 15.31 -4.96
C MET A 47 2.59 13.82 -5.25
N THR A 48 2.33 13.44 -6.51
CA THR A 48 2.39 12.03 -6.92
C THR A 48 3.81 11.49 -6.78
N ASP A 49 4.81 12.25 -7.22
CA ASP A 49 6.20 11.82 -7.11
C ASP A 49 6.61 11.65 -5.65
N GLU A 50 6.15 12.53 -4.76
CA GLU A 50 6.41 12.41 -3.33
C GLU A 50 5.75 11.17 -2.75
N PHE A 51 4.53 10.87 -3.17
CA PHE A 51 3.85 9.67 -2.73
C PHE A 51 4.61 8.41 -3.15
N VAL A 52 5.01 8.35 -4.43
CA VAL A 52 5.73 7.20 -4.97
C VAL A 52 7.05 7.00 -4.24
N SER A 53 7.82 8.07 -4.08
CA SER A 53 9.15 7.97 -3.47
C SER A 53 9.09 7.63 -1.98
N GLY A 54 7.94 7.85 -1.35
CA GLY A 54 7.77 7.55 0.06
C GLY A 54 7.34 6.12 0.34
N LEU A 55 6.98 5.34 -0.68
CA LEU A 55 6.54 3.96 -0.49
C LEU A 55 7.73 3.05 -0.19
N ALA A 56 7.55 2.16 0.79
CA ALA A 56 8.60 1.23 1.19
C ALA A 56 7.98 0.00 1.84
N TYR A 57 8.80 -1.04 2.02
CA TYR A 57 8.35 -2.19 2.79
C TYR A 57 9.52 -2.72 3.62
N LYS A 58 9.18 -3.39 4.71
CA LYS A 58 10.16 -4.01 5.60
C LYS A 58 9.70 -5.41 5.95
N ARG A 59 10.60 -6.38 5.76
CA ARG A 59 10.31 -7.77 6.06
C ARG A 59 10.49 -8.08 7.53
N GLY A 60 9.49 -8.77 8.09
CA GLY A 60 9.58 -9.33 9.43
C GLY A 60 9.51 -10.84 9.35
N SER A 61 9.46 -11.51 10.50
CA SER A 61 9.41 -12.97 10.54
C SER A 61 8.04 -13.52 10.11
N LYS A 62 6.96 -12.81 10.43
CA LYS A 62 5.60 -13.25 10.11
C LYS A 62 4.95 -12.40 9.04
N TYR A 63 5.27 -11.13 8.99
CA TYR A 63 4.62 -10.17 8.11
C TYR A 63 5.63 -9.28 7.43
N ILE A 64 5.25 -8.80 6.25
CA ILE A 64 5.96 -7.69 5.60
C ILE A 64 5.12 -6.45 5.84
N LYS A 65 5.72 -5.41 6.39
CA LYS A 65 5.05 -4.15 6.67
C LYS A 65 5.26 -3.20 5.50
N ILE A 66 4.17 -2.70 4.92
CA ILE A 66 4.23 -1.73 3.84
C ILE A 66 3.95 -0.36 4.43
N THR A 67 4.82 0.60 4.16
CA THR A 67 4.75 1.93 4.74
C THR A 67 4.78 2.99 3.65
N GLY A 68 4.25 4.15 4.00
CA GLY A 68 4.29 5.32 3.13
C GLY A 68 4.99 6.47 3.80
N ASP A 69 5.18 7.53 3.03
CA ASP A 69 5.71 8.79 3.53
C ASP A 69 7.05 8.65 4.27
N GLN A 70 7.92 7.79 3.77
CA GLN A 70 9.25 7.62 4.37
C GLN A 70 10.07 8.91 4.31
N ASN A 71 9.74 9.80 3.40
CA ASN A 71 10.46 11.07 3.25
C ASN A 71 9.92 12.18 4.14
N GLY A 72 8.84 11.95 4.87
CA GLY A 72 8.24 12.96 5.73
C GLY A 72 7.64 14.14 4.99
N LYS A 73 7.17 13.92 3.75
CA LYS A 73 6.65 15.00 2.91
C LYS A 73 5.16 15.28 3.11
N PHE A 74 4.42 14.31 3.64
CA PHE A 74 3.00 14.50 3.92
C PHE A 74 2.85 15.18 5.27
N VAL A 75 2.38 16.43 5.25
CA VAL A 75 2.31 17.24 6.46
C VAL A 75 1.32 16.72 7.49
N TRP A 76 0.34 15.95 7.07
CA TRP A 76 -0.71 15.46 7.98
C TRP A 76 -0.56 13.97 8.31
N SER A 77 0.55 13.35 7.97
CA SER A 77 0.76 11.95 8.35
C SER A 77 2.15 11.75 8.93
N PRO A 78 2.29 10.83 9.88
CA PRO A 78 3.61 10.56 10.46
C PRO A 78 4.55 9.91 9.45
N VAL A 79 5.83 10.17 9.62
CA VAL A 79 6.87 9.54 8.80
C VAL A 79 6.77 8.02 8.96
N GLY A 80 6.82 7.29 7.85
CA GLY A 80 6.74 5.84 7.89
C GLY A 80 5.37 5.31 8.24
N ARG A 81 4.32 6.02 7.85
CA ARG A 81 2.94 5.61 8.10
C ARG A 81 2.70 4.18 7.60
N VAL A 82 2.11 3.34 8.45
CA VAL A 82 1.83 1.95 8.10
C VAL A 82 0.58 1.89 7.23
N LEU A 83 0.72 1.26 6.06
CA LEU A 83 -0.37 1.17 5.10
C LEU A 83 -1.03 -0.21 5.12
N MET A 84 -0.24 -1.28 5.22
CA MET A 84 -0.78 -2.64 5.26
C MET A 84 0.29 -3.62 5.69
N PHE A 85 -0.13 -4.85 5.98
CA PHE A 85 0.76 -5.96 6.25
C PHE A 85 0.48 -7.08 5.26
N ILE A 86 1.52 -7.81 4.87
CA ILE A 86 1.40 -8.98 4.00
C ILE A 86 1.89 -10.20 4.78
N VAL A 87 1.10 -11.27 4.80
CA VAL A 87 1.49 -12.50 5.50
C VAL A 87 2.65 -13.15 4.78
N GLU A 88 3.75 -13.39 5.51
CA GLU A 88 4.95 -14.00 4.95
C GLU A 88 4.91 -15.53 5.03
N LYS A 89 4.25 -16.09 6.03
CA LYS A 89 4.23 -17.54 6.26
C LYS A 89 2.82 -18.08 6.36
N ASP A 90 2.56 -19.17 5.63
CA ASP A 90 1.29 -19.88 5.71
C ASP A 90 0.97 -20.29 7.16
N GLY A 91 -0.29 -20.19 7.51
CA GLY A 91 -0.75 -20.63 8.82
C GLY A 91 -0.63 -19.60 9.92
N THR A 92 -0.05 -18.42 9.64
CA THR A 92 0.03 -17.36 10.62
C THR A 92 -1.39 -16.91 10.97
N LYS A 93 -1.83 -17.15 12.20
CA LYS A 93 -3.18 -16.80 12.64
C LYS A 93 -4.27 -17.36 11.73
N GLY A 94 -4.04 -18.53 11.12
CA GLY A 94 -4.99 -19.13 10.20
C GLY A 94 -5.03 -18.51 8.82
N LEU A 95 -4.11 -17.61 8.53
CA LEU A 95 -4.03 -16.92 7.25
C LEU A 95 -3.02 -17.62 6.34
N LYS A 96 -3.03 -17.28 5.07
CA LYS A 96 -2.10 -17.90 4.13
C LYS A 96 -1.11 -16.88 3.59
N ARG A 97 0.02 -17.37 3.11
CA ARG A 97 1.08 -16.54 2.58
C ARG A 97 0.53 -15.65 1.47
N GLY A 98 0.89 -14.38 1.53
CA GLY A 98 0.42 -13.39 0.57
C GLY A 98 -0.85 -12.65 0.98
N ASP A 99 -1.54 -13.11 2.04
CA ASP A 99 -2.75 -12.42 2.49
C ASP A 99 -2.42 -10.98 2.87
N ILE A 100 -3.30 -10.07 2.43
CA ILE A 100 -3.15 -8.63 2.66
C ILE A 100 -4.01 -8.25 3.86
N LEU A 101 -3.41 -7.62 4.85
CA LEU A 101 -4.08 -7.30 6.11
C LEU A 101 -4.10 -5.81 6.38
N LYS A 102 -5.21 -5.35 6.94
CA LYS A 102 -5.35 -3.98 7.41
C LYS A 102 -4.53 -3.81 8.69
N PRO A 103 -3.86 -2.66 8.88
CA PRO A 103 -3.17 -2.41 10.15
C PRO A 103 -4.16 -2.28 11.31
N ALA A 104 -3.84 -2.91 12.44
CA ALA A 104 -4.54 -2.66 13.69
C ALA A 104 -3.80 -1.58 14.48
N GLY A 105 -2.51 -1.42 14.19
CA GLY A 105 -1.67 -0.42 14.80
C GLY A 105 -0.35 -0.39 14.06
N ARG A 106 0.62 0.29 14.65
CA ARG A 106 1.91 0.50 13.99
C ARG A 106 2.70 -0.79 13.79
N ASN A 107 2.55 -1.74 14.71
CA ASN A 107 3.37 -2.94 14.73
C ASN A 107 2.60 -4.24 14.55
N ALA A 108 1.29 -4.16 14.33
CA ALA A 108 0.48 -5.36 14.25
C ALA A 108 -0.67 -5.20 13.28
N PRO A 109 -1.01 -6.27 12.55
CA PRO A 109 -2.14 -6.24 11.63
C PRO A 109 -3.44 -6.66 12.32
N THR A 110 -4.56 -6.35 11.67
CA THR A 110 -5.86 -6.91 12.00
C THR A 110 -5.91 -8.30 11.35
N THR A 111 -6.15 -9.34 12.13
CA THR A 111 -6.06 -10.73 11.64
C THR A 111 -7.40 -11.43 11.49
N ASN A 112 -8.51 -10.71 11.54
CA ASN A 112 -9.84 -11.31 11.45
C ASN A 112 -10.13 -11.89 10.05
N PHE A 113 -9.71 -11.19 8.98
CA PHE A 113 -9.82 -11.70 7.62
C PHE A 113 -8.91 -10.91 6.69
N ALA A 114 -8.57 -11.53 5.57
CA ALA A 114 -7.69 -10.89 4.59
C ALA A 114 -8.47 -9.93 3.71
N ARG A 115 -7.79 -8.87 3.25
CA ARG A 115 -8.33 -7.88 2.32
C ARG A 115 -7.88 -8.14 0.89
N GLY A 116 -7.46 -9.35 0.63
CA GLY A 116 -6.96 -9.79 -0.67
C GLY A 116 -5.80 -10.73 -0.48
N ASN A 117 -5.18 -11.14 -1.59
CA ASN A 117 -4.00 -12.00 -1.54
C ASN A 117 -3.06 -11.65 -2.68
N LEU A 118 -1.82 -11.31 -2.34
CA LEU A 118 -0.83 -10.85 -3.31
C LEU A 118 -0.46 -11.94 -4.30
N LEU A 119 -0.32 -13.20 -3.84
CA LEU A 119 0.05 -14.31 -4.72
C LEU A 119 -1.06 -14.64 -5.72
N GLU A 120 -2.31 -14.42 -5.33
CA GLU A 120 -3.46 -14.66 -6.21
C GLU A 120 -3.80 -13.41 -7.05
N ASN A 121 -3.01 -12.36 -6.91
CA ASN A 121 -3.26 -11.08 -7.57
C ASN A 121 -4.64 -10.52 -7.27
N ASP A 122 -5.14 -10.79 -6.06
CA ASP A 122 -6.40 -10.25 -5.59
C ASP A 122 -6.09 -9.02 -4.73
N LEU A 123 -6.28 -7.86 -5.30
CA LEU A 123 -5.90 -6.59 -4.67
C LEU A 123 -7.10 -5.71 -4.37
N HIS A 124 -8.27 -6.32 -4.17
CA HIS A 124 -9.53 -5.58 -4.02
C HIS A 124 -9.53 -4.61 -2.83
N GLY A 125 -8.81 -4.93 -1.78
CA GLY A 125 -8.73 -4.06 -0.59
C GLY A 125 -7.59 -3.06 -0.60
N VAL A 126 -6.79 -3.04 -1.66
CA VAL A 126 -5.61 -2.16 -1.73
C VAL A 126 -6.00 -0.78 -2.26
N ARG A 127 -5.71 0.25 -1.47
CA ARG A 127 -5.95 1.66 -1.81
C ARG A 127 -4.66 2.44 -1.59
N TRP A 128 -4.59 3.65 -2.13
CA TRP A 128 -3.43 4.50 -1.89
C TRP A 128 -3.27 4.84 -0.39
N THR A 129 -4.36 4.75 0.37
CA THR A 129 -4.33 4.98 1.81
C THR A 129 -3.99 3.73 2.61
N GLY A 130 -3.85 2.58 1.96
CA GLY A 130 -3.53 1.31 2.60
C GLY A 130 -4.59 0.25 2.32
N ALA A 131 -4.55 -0.83 3.10
CA ALA A 131 -5.55 -1.89 3.00
C ALA A 131 -6.79 -1.53 3.84
N SER A 132 -7.94 -1.88 3.32
CA SER A 132 -9.19 -1.61 4.03
C SER A 132 -10.25 -2.69 3.80
#